data_b59a0da837a1d40bab19d965339f43ce
#
_entry.id   b59a0da837a1d40bab19d965339f43ce
#
_cell.length_a   1.000
_cell.length_b   1.000
_cell.length_c   1.000
_cell.angle_alpha   90.00
_cell.angle_beta   90.00
_cell.angle_gamma   90.00
#
_symmetry.space_group_name_H-M   'P 1'
#
loop_
_entity.id
_entity.type
_entity.pdbx_description
1 polymer ?
#
loop_
_entity_poly.entity_id
_entity_poly.type
_entity_poly.pdbx_seq_one_letter_code
_entity_poly.pdbx_strand_id
1 'polypeptide(L)'
;MTIGLVGRKSGMTRVFTEDGASVPVTVVEIAPNRVTQIKELETDGYRAIQVTAGSRKASKVSKPEAGHFAKAGVAAGEGLWEFRLDGSDEAFEVGSELTVERFEQGQKVDVAGRSKGKGFQGVVKRWNFRTQDATHGNSLSHRAPGSIGQCQTPGRVFKGKKMSGHMGDERVTTQGLEVIRVDVERNLLLIKGAVPGAPGGEVIVRPAVKAAGTSPSQL
;
A
#
# COMPACT_ATOMS: atom_id res chain seq x y z
N MET A 1 10.33 -6.41 12.65
CA MET A 1 9.44 -6.21 11.48
C MET A 1 10.14 -6.76 10.26
N THR A 2 9.42 -7.41 9.38
CA THR A 2 9.98 -7.99 8.16
C THR A 2 10.00 -6.95 7.04
N ILE A 3 11.06 -6.98 6.25
CA ILE A 3 11.27 -6.06 5.13
C ILE A 3 10.22 -6.30 4.05
N GLY A 4 9.69 -5.22 3.51
CA GLY A 4 8.77 -5.25 2.38
C GLY A 4 9.48 -4.99 1.05
N LEU A 5 8.73 -5.15 -0.03
CA LEU A 5 9.13 -4.78 -1.38
C LEU A 5 8.15 -3.79 -1.99
N VAL A 6 8.67 -2.94 -2.84
CA VAL A 6 7.88 -1.99 -3.63
C VAL A 6 7.65 -2.59 -5.00
N GLY A 7 6.40 -2.59 -5.43
CA GLY A 7 6.01 -3.07 -6.75
C GLY A 7 4.94 -2.20 -7.39
N ARG A 8 4.55 -2.56 -8.59
CA ARG A 8 3.50 -1.91 -9.37
C ARG A 8 2.33 -2.87 -9.57
N LYS A 9 1.13 -2.41 -9.31
CA LYS A 9 -0.09 -3.16 -9.61
C LYS A 9 -0.30 -3.22 -11.12
N SER A 10 -0.14 -4.40 -11.73
CA SER A 10 -0.32 -4.58 -13.18
C SER A 10 -1.79 -4.78 -13.55
N GLY A 11 -2.52 -5.60 -12.79
CA GLY A 11 -3.93 -5.86 -13.07
C GLY A 11 -4.51 -6.94 -12.18
N MET A 12 -5.66 -7.47 -12.58
CA MET A 12 -6.30 -8.61 -11.90
C MET A 12 -6.62 -9.70 -12.92
N THR A 13 -6.48 -10.94 -12.48
CA THR A 13 -6.83 -12.15 -13.22
C THR A 13 -7.40 -13.20 -12.26
N ARG A 14 -7.58 -14.41 -12.74
CA ARG A 14 -7.96 -15.57 -11.93
C ARG A 14 -6.98 -16.71 -12.16
N VAL A 15 -6.73 -17.47 -11.12
CA VAL A 15 -5.97 -18.72 -11.16
C VAL A 15 -6.93 -19.84 -10.78
N PHE A 16 -6.87 -20.94 -11.52
CA PHE A 16 -7.62 -22.15 -11.17
C PHE A 16 -6.71 -23.06 -10.35
N THR A 17 -7.22 -23.55 -9.24
CA THR A 17 -6.56 -24.57 -8.42
C THR A 17 -6.79 -25.95 -9.01
N GLU A 18 -6.02 -26.93 -8.57
CA GLU A 18 -6.18 -28.33 -8.97
C GLU A 18 -7.57 -28.87 -8.64
N ASP A 19 -8.16 -28.40 -7.56
CA ASP A 19 -9.54 -28.71 -7.15
C ASP A 19 -10.62 -28.04 -8.02
N GLY A 20 -10.23 -27.28 -9.06
CA GLY A 20 -11.16 -26.57 -9.96
C GLY A 20 -11.70 -25.25 -9.38
N ALA A 21 -11.27 -24.81 -8.21
CA ALA A 21 -11.70 -23.54 -7.64
C ALA A 21 -11.08 -22.35 -8.38
N SER A 22 -11.91 -21.32 -8.68
CA SER A 22 -11.45 -20.08 -9.32
C SER A 22 -11.06 -19.05 -8.26
N VAL A 23 -9.79 -18.74 -8.16
CA VAL A 23 -9.24 -17.78 -7.19
C VAL A 23 -8.93 -16.45 -7.89
N PRO A 24 -9.60 -15.34 -7.53
CA PRO A 24 -9.27 -14.02 -8.07
C PRO A 24 -7.92 -13.56 -7.49
N VAL A 25 -7.03 -13.09 -8.36
CA VAL A 25 -5.70 -12.61 -7.97
C VAL A 25 -5.40 -11.24 -8.56
N THR A 26 -4.67 -10.43 -7.80
CA THR A 26 -4.01 -9.24 -8.31
C THR A 26 -2.58 -9.57 -8.66
N VAL A 27 -2.14 -9.19 -9.85
CA VAL A 27 -0.75 -9.32 -10.30
C VAL A 27 -0.01 -8.06 -9.90
N VAL A 28 1.04 -8.23 -9.13
CA VAL A 28 1.97 -7.15 -8.73
C VAL A 28 3.32 -7.46 -9.35
N GLU A 29 3.82 -6.54 -10.17
CA GLU A 29 5.17 -6.58 -10.72
C GLU A 29 6.13 -5.94 -9.73
N ILE A 30 7.12 -6.69 -9.29
CA ILE A 30 8.11 -6.25 -8.30
C ILE A 30 9.48 -6.24 -8.99
N ALA A 31 9.79 -5.15 -9.68
CA ALA A 31 11.14 -4.96 -10.19
C ALA A 31 12.16 -5.03 -9.03
N PRO A 32 13.40 -5.49 -9.25
CA PRO A 32 14.41 -5.53 -8.20
C PRO A 32 14.51 -4.19 -7.46
N ASN A 33 14.36 -4.24 -6.14
CA ASN A 33 14.44 -3.07 -5.29
C ASN A 33 15.91 -2.88 -4.88
N ARG A 34 16.54 -1.77 -5.26
CA ARG A 34 17.95 -1.48 -5.02
C ARG A 34 18.10 -0.68 -3.73
N VAL A 35 19.01 -1.09 -2.87
CA VAL A 35 19.32 -0.38 -1.61
C VAL A 35 20.12 0.87 -1.93
N THR A 36 19.60 2.04 -1.57
CA THR A 36 20.23 3.34 -1.81
C THR A 36 20.97 3.88 -0.58
N GLN A 37 20.50 3.56 0.62
CA GLN A 37 21.10 4.00 1.86
C GLN A 37 20.73 3.04 2.99
N ILE A 38 21.67 2.86 3.91
CA ILE A 38 21.44 2.19 5.19
C ILE A 38 21.46 3.28 6.25
N LYS A 39 20.41 3.28 7.10
CA LYS A 39 20.29 4.19 8.23
C LYS A 39 20.69 3.47 9.51
N GLU A 40 21.52 4.12 10.30
CA GLU A 40 22.10 3.59 11.54
C GLU A 40 21.61 4.40 12.74
N LEU A 41 21.63 3.74 13.90
CA LEU A 41 21.15 4.36 15.14
C LEU A 41 21.95 5.59 15.54
N GLU A 42 23.28 5.55 15.31
CA GLU A 42 24.21 6.61 15.70
C GLU A 42 24.03 7.91 14.91
N THR A 43 23.75 7.78 13.61
CA THR A 43 23.65 8.94 12.70
C THR A 43 22.22 9.40 12.48
N ASP A 44 21.27 8.45 12.35
CA ASP A 44 19.89 8.73 11.96
C ASP A 44 18.88 8.59 13.13
N GLY A 45 19.32 8.02 14.26
CA GLY A 45 18.48 7.75 15.42
C GLY A 45 17.55 6.52 15.29
N TYR A 46 17.64 5.79 14.17
CA TYR A 46 16.92 4.53 13.94
C TYR A 46 17.60 3.69 12.86
N ARG A 47 17.36 2.38 12.88
CA ARG A 47 17.85 1.46 11.85
C ARG A 47 16.82 1.27 10.75
N ALA A 48 17.20 1.48 9.50
CA ALA A 48 16.35 1.27 8.33
C ALA A 48 17.20 1.06 7.07
N ILE A 49 16.61 0.46 6.06
CA ILE A 49 17.11 0.49 4.70
C ILE A 49 16.24 1.40 3.85
N GLN A 50 16.86 2.22 3.05
CA GLN A 50 16.18 2.98 2.00
C GLN A 50 16.37 2.25 0.67
N VAL A 51 15.29 2.06 -0.06
CA VAL A 51 15.30 1.37 -1.34
C VAL A 51 14.66 2.21 -2.43
N THR A 52 15.07 1.93 -3.66
CA THR A 52 14.44 2.47 -4.87
C THR A 52 13.97 1.34 -5.77
N ALA A 53 12.88 1.54 -6.49
CA ALA A 53 12.32 0.58 -7.44
C ALA A 53 12.02 1.24 -8.79
N GLY A 54 11.95 0.42 -9.84
CA GLY A 54 11.68 0.89 -11.19
C GLY A 54 12.81 1.70 -11.82
N SER A 55 12.49 2.49 -12.85
CA SER A 55 13.44 3.35 -13.54
C SER A 55 12.82 4.70 -13.90
N ARG A 56 13.57 5.77 -13.76
CA ARG A 56 13.16 7.14 -14.09
C ARG A 56 14.13 7.74 -15.10
N LYS A 57 13.60 8.41 -16.11
CA LYS A 57 14.44 9.11 -17.11
C LYS A 57 15.29 10.17 -16.40
N ALA A 58 16.59 10.24 -16.74
CA ALA A 58 17.54 11.18 -16.13
C ALA A 58 17.08 12.64 -16.17
N SER A 59 16.39 13.06 -17.25
CA SER A 59 15.85 14.40 -17.38
C SER A 59 14.72 14.75 -16.41
N LYS A 60 14.13 13.73 -15.72
CA LYS A 60 13.08 13.91 -14.72
C LYS A 60 13.58 13.77 -13.28
N VAL A 61 14.89 13.53 -13.10
CA VAL A 61 15.53 13.42 -11.79
C VAL A 61 16.11 14.78 -11.42
N SER A 62 15.82 15.28 -10.23
CA SER A 62 16.38 16.52 -9.75
C SER A 62 17.87 16.35 -9.43
N LYS A 63 18.66 17.46 -9.47
CA LYS A 63 20.10 17.40 -9.16
C LYS A 63 20.41 16.81 -7.78
N PRO A 64 19.67 17.15 -6.68
CA PRO A 64 19.89 16.51 -5.37
C PRO A 64 19.65 15.02 -5.38
N GLU A 65 18.54 14.56 -6.01
CA GLU A 65 18.24 13.13 -6.14
C GLU A 65 19.31 12.41 -6.96
N ALA A 66 19.77 13.00 -8.08
CA ALA A 66 20.83 12.42 -8.89
C ALA A 66 22.12 12.22 -8.09
N GLY A 67 22.50 13.21 -7.24
CA GLY A 67 23.63 13.10 -6.33
C GLY A 67 23.46 12.00 -5.30
N HIS A 68 22.24 11.81 -4.76
CA HIS A 68 21.91 10.75 -3.82
C HIS A 68 22.06 9.35 -4.45
N PHE A 69 21.52 9.14 -5.65
CA PHE A 69 21.65 7.88 -6.39
C PHE A 69 23.11 7.61 -6.80
N ALA A 70 23.85 8.65 -7.23
CA ALA A 70 25.27 8.54 -7.59
C ALA A 70 26.12 8.11 -6.39
N LYS A 71 25.85 8.64 -5.18
CA LYS A 71 26.54 8.22 -3.95
C LYS A 71 26.34 6.74 -3.65
N ALA A 72 25.15 6.21 -3.93
CA ALA A 72 24.82 4.80 -3.75
C ALA A 72 25.31 3.90 -4.91
N GLY A 73 25.76 4.47 -6.02
CA GLY A 73 26.16 3.72 -7.23
C GLY A 73 24.98 3.03 -7.95
N VAL A 74 23.73 3.48 -7.73
CA VAL A 74 22.53 2.86 -8.29
C VAL A 74 21.85 3.77 -9.30
N ALA A 75 21.15 3.16 -10.28
CA ALA A 75 20.34 3.91 -11.22
C ALA A 75 19.11 4.51 -10.53
N ALA A 76 18.70 5.72 -10.97
CA ALA A 76 17.54 6.41 -10.42
C ALA A 76 16.24 5.63 -10.65
N GLY A 77 15.48 5.40 -9.59
CA GLY A 77 14.18 4.78 -9.61
C GLY A 77 13.03 5.79 -9.58
N GLU A 78 11.80 5.30 -9.48
CA GLU A 78 10.58 6.11 -9.48
C GLU A 78 10.37 6.87 -8.16
N GLY A 79 10.88 6.33 -7.04
CA GLY A 79 10.82 6.93 -5.72
C GLY A 79 11.80 6.31 -4.74
N LEU A 80 11.75 6.78 -3.51
CA LEU A 80 12.53 6.29 -2.39
C LEU A 80 11.59 5.86 -1.27
N TRP A 81 11.80 4.66 -0.72
CA TRP A 81 11.00 4.10 0.36
C TRP A 81 11.89 3.56 1.45
N GLU A 82 11.42 3.63 2.67
CA GLU A 82 12.17 3.13 3.82
C GLU A 82 11.48 1.97 4.51
N PHE A 83 12.28 0.98 4.88
CA PHE A 83 11.86 -0.15 5.68
C PHE A 83 12.69 -0.21 6.96
N ARG A 84 12.02 -0.08 8.11
CA ARG A 84 12.69 -0.18 9.40
C ARG A 84 13.14 -1.61 9.68
N LEU A 85 14.31 -1.74 10.28
CA LEU A 85 14.96 -2.99 10.64
C LEU A 85 14.79 -3.31 12.14
N ASP A 86 13.60 -3.12 12.68
CA ASP A 86 13.34 -3.38 14.10
C ASP A 86 13.48 -4.89 14.38
N GLY A 87 14.56 -5.30 15.05
CA GLY A 87 14.79 -6.67 15.51
C GLY A 87 15.22 -7.67 14.44
N SER A 88 15.66 -7.23 13.27
CA SER A 88 16.32 -8.11 12.30
C SER A 88 17.84 -7.94 12.34
N ASP A 89 18.56 -9.06 12.39
CA ASP A 89 20.02 -9.10 12.33
C ASP A 89 20.55 -9.19 10.88
N GLU A 90 19.65 -9.06 9.88
CA GLU A 90 20.04 -9.07 8.49
C GLU A 90 20.96 -7.88 8.19
N ALA A 91 22.12 -8.17 7.62
CA ALA A 91 23.05 -7.19 7.09
C ALA A 91 22.71 -6.90 5.63
N PHE A 92 22.64 -5.63 5.29
CA PHE A 92 22.42 -5.14 3.91
C PHE A 92 23.63 -4.34 3.46
N GLU A 93 23.85 -4.35 2.16
CA GLU A 93 24.87 -3.52 1.52
C GLU A 93 24.19 -2.51 0.60
N VAL A 94 24.77 -1.30 0.54
CA VAL A 94 24.32 -0.28 -0.42
C VAL A 94 24.59 -0.79 -1.84
N GLY A 95 23.59 -0.67 -2.71
CA GLY A 95 23.65 -1.20 -4.07
C GLY A 95 23.12 -2.64 -4.22
N SER A 96 22.88 -3.37 -3.13
CA SER A 96 22.29 -4.71 -3.20
C SER A 96 20.83 -4.66 -3.72
N GLU A 97 20.40 -5.75 -4.34
CA GLU A 97 19.06 -5.88 -4.90
C GLU A 97 18.20 -6.82 -4.06
N LEU A 98 16.99 -6.38 -3.78
CA LEU A 98 15.97 -7.19 -3.10
C LEU A 98 14.96 -7.64 -4.16
N THR A 99 14.81 -8.95 -4.33
CA THR A 99 13.95 -9.59 -5.35
C THR A 99 12.68 -10.17 -4.74
N VAL A 100 11.77 -10.59 -5.60
CA VAL A 100 10.49 -11.23 -5.23
C VAL A 100 10.68 -12.54 -4.47
N GLU A 101 11.85 -13.17 -4.54
CA GLU A 101 12.21 -14.42 -3.85
C GLU A 101 12.08 -14.36 -2.32
N ARG A 102 12.00 -13.15 -1.76
CA ARG A 102 11.75 -12.95 -0.31
C ARG A 102 10.35 -13.37 0.14
N PHE A 103 9.44 -13.57 -0.79
CA PHE A 103 8.07 -14.03 -0.51
C PHE A 103 7.90 -15.48 -0.90
N GLU A 104 7.11 -16.19 -0.09
CA GLU A 104 6.79 -17.60 -0.29
C GLU A 104 5.31 -17.77 -0.67
N GLN A 105 5.02 -18.85 -1.40
CA GLN A 105 3.63 -19.23 -1.68
C GLN A 105 2.90 -19.58 -0.38
N GLY A 106 1.64 -19.14 -0.24
CA GLY A 106 0.83 -19.32 0.98
C GLY A 106 1.11 -18.29 2.08
N GLN A 107 2.19 -17.51 1.96
CA GLN A 107 2.53 -16.47 2.94
C GLN A 107 1.42 -15.42 3.03
N LYS A 108 1.13 -14.96 4.26
CA LYS A 108 0.25 -13.80 4.47
C LYS A 108 1.03 -12.50 4.35
N VAL A 109 0.46 -11.55 3.62
CA VAL A 109 1.08 -10.23 3.36
C VAL A 109 0.10 -9.09 3.61
N ASP A 110 0.65 -7.95 3.99
CA ASP A 110 -0.06 -6.68 4.07
C ASP A 110 0.36 -5.80 2.89
N VAL A 111 -0.62 -5.28 2.16
CA VAL A 111 -0.36 -4.47 0.97
C VAL A 111 -0.86 -3.06 1.18
N ALA A 112 0.05 -2.10 1.15
CA ALA A 112 -0.24 -0.68 1.21
C ALA A 112 -0.15 -0.05 -0.18
N GLY A 113 -1.10 0.82 -0.50
CA GLY A 113 -1.10 1.56 -1.76
C GLY A 113 -1.96 2.81 -1.66
N ARG A 114 -1.92 3.64 -2.69
CA ARG A 114 -2.74 4.83 -2.78
C ARG A 114 -4.08 4.50 -3.42
N SER A 115 -5.17 4.70 -2.70
CA SER A 115 -6.52 4.39 -3.17
C SER A 115 -6.93 5.29 -4.34
N LYS A 116 -7.86 4.81 -5.17
CA LYS A 116 -8.40 5.64 -6.27
C LYS A 116 -9.11 6.86 -5.71
N GLY A 117 -8.75 8.06 -6.19
CA GLY A 117 -9.43 9.30 -5.86
C GLY A 117 -10.89 9.27 -6.30
N LYS A 118 -11.78 9.84 -5.50
CA LYS A 118 -13.21 9.97 -5.77
C LYS A 118 -13.67 11.43 -5.75
N GLY A 119 -12.73 12.37 -5.61
CA GLY A 119 -12.99 13.78 -5.51
C GLY A 119 -13.78 14.17 -4.25
N PHE A 120 -14.49 15.27 -4.27
CA PHE A 120 -15.36 15.70 -3.18
C PHE A 120 -16.64 14.86 -3.17
N GLN A 121 -16.91 14.19 -2.06
CA GLN A 121 -18.07 13.30 -1.92
C GLN A 121 -18.97 13.72 -0.76
N GLY A 122 -20.29 13.54 -0.97
CA GLY A 122 -21.28 13.73 0.06
C GLY A 122 -21.24 12.61 1.12
N VAL A 123 -21.91 12.85 2.23
CA VAL A 123 -21.91 11.96 3.40
C VAL A 123 -22.45 10.55 3.12
N VAL A 124 -23.37 10.42 2.17
CA VAL A 124 -23.93 9.12 1.78
C VAL A 124 -22.84 8.20 1.22
N LYS A 125 -22.03 8.70 0.26
CA LYS A 125 -20.96 7.90 -0.34
C LYS A 125 -19.72 7.78 0.55
N ARG A 126 -19.36 8.87 1.25
CA ARG A 126 -18.13 8.93 2.05
C ARG A 126 -18.23 8.14 3.34
N TRP A 127 -19.41 8.19 4.00
CA TRP A 127 -19.61 7.65 5.34
C TRP A 127 -20.74 6.64 5.45
N ASN A 128 -21.38 6.27 4.32
CA ASN A 128 -22.52 5.36 4.27
C ASN A 128 -23.73 5.84 5.09
N PHE A 129 -23.98 7.15 5.09
CA PHE A 129 -25.17 7.69 5.72
C PHE A 129 -26.41 7.25 4.94
N ARG A 130 -27.50 7.00 5.66
CA ARG A 130 -28.79 6.73 5.05
C ARG A 130 -29.28 8.00 4.33
N THR A 131 -29.85 7.82 3.14
CA THR A 131 -30.59 8.89 2.46
C THR A 131 -31.88 9.19 3.21
N GLN A 132 -32.36 10.41 3.10
CA GLN A 132 -33.72 10.77 3.53
C GLN A 132 -34.73 10.24 2.52
N ASP A 133 -36.02 10.34 2.86
CA ASP A 133 -37.12 9.83 2.01
C ASP A 133 -37.10 10.53 0.64
N ALA A 134 -37.43 9.76 -0.41
CA ALA A 134 -37.52 10.29 -1.78
C ALA A 134 -38.83 11.06 -2.01
N THR A 135 -39.87 10.72 -1.24
CA THR A 135 -41.23 11.25 -1.34
C THR A 135 -41.80 11.58 0.05
N HIS A 136 -43.10 11.49 0.30
CA HIS A 136 -43.78 11.75 1.59
C HIS A 136 -43.53 13.19 2.09
N GLY A 137 -43.60 14.19 1.17
CA GLY A 137 -43.43 15.60 1.50
C GLY A 137 -42.01 16.08 1.62
N ASN A 138 -41.02 15.21 1.45
CA ASN A 138 -39.64 15.62 1.42
C ASN A 138 -39.33 16.38 0.12
N SER A 139 -38.80 17.62 0.23
CA SER A 139 -38.28 18.40 -0.88
C SER A 139 -36.88 18.91 -0.55
N LEU A 140 -35.97 18.93 -1.52
CA LEU A 140 -34.61 19.46 -1.43
C LEU A 140 -33.60 18.72 -0.52
N SER A 141 -34.04 17.88 0.43
CA SER A 141 -33.19 17.31 1.49
C SER A 141 -32.94 15.80 1.32
N HIS A 142 -32.85 15.28 0.09
CA HIS A 142 -32.73 13.82 -0.14
C HIS A 142 -31.38 13.23 0.29
N ARG A 143 -30.30 13.97 0.15
CA ARG A 143 -28.93 13.49 0.42
C ARG A 143 -28.18 14.34 1.43
N ALA A 144 -28.87 15.16 2.20
CA ALA A 144 -28.31 16.01 3.23
C ALA A 144 -27.79 15.20 4.42
N PRO A 145 -26.76 15.69 5.13
CA PRO A 145 -26.18 15.01 6.30
C PRO A 145 -27.14 14.91 7.51
N GLY A 146 -28.17 15.76 7.56
CA GLY A 146 -29.03 15.93 8.72
C GLY A 146 -28.37 16.78 9.80
N SER A 147 -28.78 16.60 11.05
CA SER A 147 -28.21 17.34 12.18
C SER A 147 -26.73 17.06 12.36
N ILE A 148 -25.96 18.11 12.57
CA ILE A 148 -24.52 18.04 12.82
C ILE A 148 -24.15 18.18 14.30
N GLY A 149 -25.12 18.48 15.17
CA GLY A 149 -24.92 18.64 16.62
C GLY A 149 -26.16 19.16 17.30
N GLN A 150 -25.99 19.52 18.56
CA GLN A 150 -27.01 20.10 19.44
C GLN A 150 -26.98 21.64 19.33
N CYS A 151 -27.89 22.33 20.07
CA CYS A 151 -28.02 23.77 20.04
C CYS A 151 -27.01 24.45 20.99
N GLN A 152 -27.50 25.10 22.07
CA GLN A 152 -26.71 25.92 22.99
C GLN A 152 -25.64 25.13 23.73
N THR A 153 -25.92 23.91 24.14
CA THR A 153 -24.95 23.00 24.75
C THR A 153 -24.76 21.80 23.86
N PRO A 154 -23.55 21.58 23.33
CA PRO A 154 -22.23 22.15 23.63
C PRO A 154 -21.87 23.45 22.87
N GLY A 155 -22.75 24.03 22.05
CA GLY A 155 -22.50 25.25 21.25
C GLY A 155 -21.43 25.10 20.14
N ARG A 156 -21.06 23.89 19.81
CA ARG A 156 -20.04 23.58 18.79
C ARG A 156 -20.32 22.24 18.12
N VAL A 157 -19.73 22.03 16.96
CA VAL A 157 -19.65 20.71 16.31
C VAL A 157 -18.42 19.98 16.84
N PHE A 158 -18.58 18.74 17.31
CA PHE A 158 -17.47 17.95 17.81
C PHE A 158 -16.45 17.63 16.69
N LYS A 159 -15.16 17.61 17.06
CA LYS A 159 -14.09 17.18 16.16
C LYS A 159 -14.34 15.74 15.70
N GLY A 160 -14.01 15.43 14.46
CA GLY A 160 -14.24 14.11 13.88
C GLY A 160 -15.68 13.85 13.39
N LYS A 161 -16.59 14.85 13.47
CA LYS A 161 -17.93 14.73 12.89
C LYS A 161 -17.84 14.38 11.40
N LYS A 162 -18.53 13.29 11.00
CA LYS A 162 -18.57 12.81 9.62
C LYS A 162 -19.34 13.78 8.75
N MET A 163 -18.63 14.41 7.81
CA MET A 163 -19.16 15.41 6.86
C MET A 163 -18.67 15.12 5.44
N SER A 164 -19.26 15.79 4.45
CA SER A 164 -18.79 15.79 3.08
C SER A 164 -17.33 16.27 2.99
N GLY A 165 -16.61 15.86 1.96
CA GLY A 165 -15.23 16.25 1.74
C GLY A 165 -14.51 15.31 0.78
N HIS A 166 -13.20 15.50 0.67
CA HIS A 166 -12.34 14.67 -0.16
C HIS A 166 -12.42 13.18 0.24
N MET A 167 -12.52 12.30 -0.75
CA MET A 167 -12.57 10.85 -0.55
C MET A 167 -11.62 10.17 -1.53
N GLY A 168 -10.94 9.14 -1.04
CA GLY A 168 -9.93 8.42 -1.80
C GLY A 168 -8.63 9.23 -1.98
N ASP A 169 -7.73 8.74 -2.84
CA ASP A 169 -6.39 9.31 -3.04
C ASP A 169 -5.60 9.42 -1.72
N GLU A 170 -5.79 8.44 -0.87
CA GLU A 170 -5.15 8.30 0.44
C GLU A 170 -4.43 6.96 0.56
N ARG A 171 -3.44 6.89 1.43
CA ARG A 171 -2.73 5.64 1.70
C ARG A 171 -3.65 4.69 2.48
N VAL A 172 -3.90 3.52 1.90
CA VAL A 172 -4.72 2.45 2.49
C VAL A 172 -3.90 1.17 2.54
N THR A 173 -4.01 0.42 3.61
CA THR A 173 -3.38 -0.89 3.76
C THR A 173 -4.46 -1.97 3.85
N THR A 174 -4.38 -2.97 2.97
CA THR A 174 -5.17 -4.19 3.05
C THR A 174 -4.32 -5.26 3.73
N GLN A 175 -4.79 -5.78 4.86
CA GLN A 175 -4.05 -6.70 5.70
C GLN A 175 -4.42 -8.16 5.44
N GLY A 176 -3.45 -9.07 5.66
CA GLY A 176 -3.68 -10.50 5.70
C GLY A 176 -4.05 -11.15 4.36
N LEU A 177 -3.62 -10.56 3.25
CA LEU A 177 -3.78 -11.16 1.93
C LEU A 177 -2.83 -12.35 1.78
N GLU A 178 -3.21 -13.31 0.95
CA GLU A 178 -2.46 -14.54 0.72
C GLU A 178 -1.73 -14.47 -0.62
N VAL A 179 -0.46 -14.88 -0.62
CA VAL A 179 0.34 -15.03 -1.83
C VAL A 179 -0.02 -16.39 -2.46
N ILE A 180 -0.59 -16.37 -3.67
CA ILE A 180 -0.98 -17.58 -4.38
C ILE A 180 0.18 -18.15 -5.17
N ARG A 181 1.01 -17.30 -5.77
CA ARG A 181 2.15 -17.72 -6.59
C ARG A 181 3.21 -16.63 -6.61
N VAL A 182 4.46 -17.07 -6.62
CA VAL A 182 5.64 -16.23 -6.86
C VAL A 182 6.24 -16.66 -8.20
N ASP A 183 6.43 -15.73 -9.12
CA ASP A 183 7.07 -15.95 -10.41
C ASP A 183 8.36 -15.13 -10.46
N VAL A 184 9.47 -15.80 -10.16
CA VAL A 184 10.80 -15.17 -10.05
C VAL A 184 11.30 -14.72 -11.42
N GLU A 185 11.05 -15.50 -12.48
CA GLU A 185 11.55 -15.17 -13.82
C GLU A 185 10.97 -13.87 -14.37
N ARG A 186 9.69 -13.60 -14.04
CA ARG A 186 8.97 -12.41 -14.50
C ARG A 186 8.87 -11.33 -13.43
N ASN A 187 9.44 -11.54 -12.24
CA ASN A 187 9.33 -10.64 -11.09
C ASN A 187 7.87 -10.33 -10.70
N LEU A 188 6.99 -11.35 -10.74
CA LEU A 188 5.57 -11.20 -10.44
C LEU A 188 5.20 -11.87 -9.13
N LEU A 189 4.35 -11.17 -8.37
CA LEU A 189 3.70 -11.70 -7.19
C LEU A 189 2.19 -11.72 -7.40
N LEU A 190 1.57 -12.89 -7.32
CA LEU A 190 0.14 -13.08 -7.45
C LEU A 190 -0.49 -13.13 -6.06
N ILE A 191 -1.25 -12.10 -5.71
CA ILE A 191 -1.87 -11.92 -4.39
C ILE A 191 -3.37 -12.15 -4.51
N LYS A 192 -3.93 -13.00 -3.65
CA LYS A 192 -5.36 -13.31 -3.60
C LYS A 192 -6.19 -12.07 -3.28
N GLY A 193 -7.19 -11.80 -4.12
CA GLY A 193 -8.15 -10.73 -3.91
C GLY A 193 -7.71 -9.38 -4.44
N ALA A 194 -8.29 -8.33 -3.89
CA ALA A 194 -8.08 -6.95 -4.34
C ALA A 194 -6.96 -6.25 -3.57
N VAL A 195 -6.15 -5.49 -4.29
CA VAL A 195 -5.06 -4.64 -3.78
C VAL A 195 -5.44 -3.17 -3.98
N PRO A 196 -5.09 -2.26 -3.06
CA PRO A 196 -5.39 -0.84 -3.19
C PRO A 196 -4.83 -0.22 -4.48
N GLY A 197 -5.48 0.81 -4.97
CA GLY A 197 -5.00 1.63 -6.07
C GLY A 197 -5.52 1.25 -7.46
N ALA A 198 -5.13 2.07 -8.43
CA ALA A 198 -5.40 1.85 -9.85
C ALA A 198 -4.36 0.88 -10.45
N PRO A 199 -4.64 0.24 -11.62
CA PRO A 199 -3.60 -0.38 -12.42
C PRO A 199 -2.48 0.62 -12.73
N GLY A 200 -1.23 0.19 -12.69
CA GLY A 200 -0.05 1.05 -12.82
C GLY A 200 0.35 1.79 -11.55
N GLY A 201 -0.46 1.74 -10.49
CA GLY A 201 -0.13 2.37 -9.21
C GLY A 201 0.90 1.59 -8.41
N GLU A 202 1.69 2.32 -7.64
CA GLU A 202 2.69 1.75 -6.73
C GLU A 202 2.03 1.10 -5.52
N VAL A 203 2.58 -0.02 -5.09
CA VAL A 203 2.16 -0.75 -3.90
C VAL A 203 3.36 -1.22 -3.11
N ILE A 204 3.23 -1.23 -1.80
CA ILE A 204 4.23 -1.76 -0.88
C ILE A 204 3.68 -3.06 -0.31
N VAL A 205 4.38 -4.15 -0.54
CA VAL A 205 4.02 -5.48 -0.03
C VAL A 205 4.94 -5.78 1.15
N ARG A 206 4.37 -6.15 2.29
CA ARG A 206 5.12 -6.55 3.50
C ARG A 206 4.55 -7.85 4.03
N PRO A 207 5.35 -8.71 4.67
CA PRO A 207 4.80 -9.80 5.46
C PRO A 207 3.78 -9.28 6.48
N ALA A 208 2.70 -10.03 6.66
CA ALA A 208 1.58 -9.58 7.48
C ALA A 208 1.98 -9.50 8.97
N VAL A 209 1.73 -8.35 9.59
CA VAL A 209 2.02 -8.13 11.01
C VAL A 209 1.23 -9.11 11.90
N LYS A 210 -0.01 -9.42 11.51
CA LYS A 210 -0.90 -10.32 12.28
C LYS A 210 -0.59 -11.81 12.11
N ALA A 211 0.22 -12.19 11.13
CA ALA A 211 0.61 -13.59 10.86
C ALA A 211 1.98 -13.96 11.47
N ALA A 212 2.62 -13.07 12.20
CA ALA A 212 3.96 -13.26 12.78
C ALA A 212 4.06 -14.36 13.88
N GLY A 213 3.09 -15.28 13.96
CA GLY A 213 3.10 -16.40 14.90
C GLY A 213 2.92 -17.79 14.28
N THR A 214 2.74 -17.90 12.96
CA THR A 214 2.55 -19.18 12.28
C THR A 214 3.73 -19.44 11.36
N SER A 215 4.76 -20.09 11.87
CA SER A 215 5.81 -20.67 11.03
C SER A 215 5.19 -21.74 10.14
N PRO A 216 5.52 -21.82 8.83
CA PRO A 216 4.96 -22.79 7.90
C PRO A 216 5.37 -24.26 8.18
N SER A 217 6.09 -24.53 9.24
CA SER A 217 6.59 -25.86 9.60
C SER A 217 5.66 -26.70 10.51
N GLN A 218 4.38 -26.30 10.67
CA GLN A 218 3.39 -27.07 11.46
C GLN A 218 2.02 -27.17 10.77
N LEU A 219 2.01 -27.63 9.53
CA LEU A 219 0.83 -28.22 8.89
C LEU A 219 1.25 -29.46 8.12
#